data_5983202382cc6c5fde6c34bc9047057f
#
_entry.id   5983202382cc6c5fde6c34bc9047057f
#
_cell.length_a   1.000
_cell.length_b   1.000
_cell.length_c   1.000
_cell.angle_alpha   90.00
_cell.angle_beta   90.00
_cell.angle_gamma   90.00
#
_symmetry.space_group_name_H-M   'P 1'
#
loop_
_entity.id
_entity.type
_entity.pdbx_description
1 polymer ?
#
loop_
_entity_poly.entity_id
_entity_poly.type
_entity_poly.pdbx_seq_one_letter_code
_entity_poly.pdbx_strand_id
1 'polypeptide(L)'
;ARLGDLPNYRLPDRSYWKPDAPFGNEEPPTIAVEVRSRDQTVAELRRKCEFLRSSGVETCWLIDPVTRTAEVFEGRKKTGTPVTILAAQSLPGFELALSDLFAILDD
;
A
#
# COMPACT_ATOMS: atom_id res chain seq x y z
N ALA A 1 -7.05 1.93 15.90
CA ALA A 1 -5.71 2.11 15.35
C ALA A 1 -5.75 2.37 13.86
N ARG A 2 -4.69 2.94 13.33
CA ARG A 2 -4.60 3.31 11.92
C ARG A 2 -3.31 2.77 11.32
N LEU A 3 -3.32 2.61 10.01
CA LEU A 3 -2.15 2.14 9.29
C LEU A 3 -0.91 3.00 9.56
N GLY A 4 -1.10 4.31 9.76
CA GLY A 4 0.00 5.22 10.07
C GLY A 4 0.66 4.98 11.42
N ASP A 5 0.04 4.19 12.29
CA ASP A 5 0.62 3.84 13.57
C ASP A 5 1.63 2.69 13.45
N LEU A 6 1.72 2.09 12.27
CA LEU A 6 2.70 1.04 12.02
C LEU A 6 4.07 1.65 11.80
N PRO A 7 5.15 0.94 12.21
CA PRO A 7 6.50 1.42 11.94
C PRO A 7 6.74 1.58 10.44
N ASN A 8 7.53 2.58 10.08
CA ASN A 8 7.98 2.84 8.70
C ASN A 8 6.89 3.33 7.75
N TYR A 9 5.72 3.67 8.25
CA TYR A 9 4.66 4.27 7.43
C TYR A 9 4.51 5.74 7.74
N ARG A 10 4.23 6.50 6.71
CA ARG A 10 3.96 7.92 6.83
C ARG A 10 2.56 8.21 6.34
N LEU A 11 1.71 8.64 7.24
CA LEU A 11 0.43 9.24 6.91
C LEU A 11 0.60 10.75 7.08
N PRO A 12 -0.11 11.61 6.40
CA PRO A 12 -1.40 11.38 5.73
C PRO A 12 -1.31 10.93 4.28
N ASP A 13 -0.15 10.91 3.66
CA ASP A 13 -0.06 10.65 2.23
C ASP A 13 -0.21 9.18 1.87
N ARG A 14 -0.34 8.30 2.86
CA ARG A 14 -0.45 6.86 2.66
C ARG A 14 0.70 6.33 1.81
N SER A 15 1.87 6.85 2.02
CA SER A 15 3.05 6.49 1.24
C SER A 15 4.27 6.41 2.13
N TYR A 16 5.27 5.70 1.63
CA TYR A 16 6.50 5.46 2.36
C TYR A 16 7.69 5.68 1.43
N TRP A 17 8.61 6.54 1.87
CA TRP A 17 9.88 6.75 1.20
C TRP A 17 10.96 5.96 1.91
N LYS A 18 11.99 5.55 1.16
CA LYS A 18 13.14 4.89 1.77
C LYS A 18 13.76 5.83 2.82
N PRO A 19 14.29 5.26 3.92
CA PRO A 19 14.82 6.11 5.01
C PRO A 19 15.92 7.09 4.57
N ASP A 20 16.67 6.76 3.53
CA ASP A 20 17.72 7.60 3.00
C ASP A 20 17.25 8.61 1.96
N ALA A 21 15.99 8.58 1.56
CA ALA A 21 15.47 9.52 0.60
C ALA A 21 15.28 10.89 1.26
N PRO A 22 15.65 11.99 0.56
CA PRO A 22 15.44 13.32 1.12
C PRO A 22 13.95 13.60 1.33
N PHE A 23 13.63 14.18 2.48
CA PHE A 23 12.26 14.55 2.78
C PHE A 23 11.84 15.72 1.89
N GLY A 24 10.63 15.61 1.34
CA GLY A 24 10.10 16.65 0.45
C GLY A 24 10.62 16.56 -0.97
N ASN A 25 11.35 15.52 -1.30
CA ASN A 25 11.83 15.29 -2.65
C ASN A 25 10.66 15.02 -3.59
N GLU A 26 10.81 15.39 -4.86
CA GLU A 26 9.80 15.14 -5.89
C GLU A 26 9.74 13.69 -6.35
N GLU A 27 10.66 12.86 -5.90
CA GLU A 27 10.63 11.44 -6.23
C GLU A 27 9.35 10.80 -5.72
N PRO A 28 8.76 9.87 -6.50
CA PRO A 28 7.57 9.17 -6.04
C PRO A 28 7.90 8.31 -4.81
N PRO A 29 6.91 8.05 -3.95
CA PRO A 29 7.15 7.19 -2.79
C PRO A 29 7.49 5.78 -3.23
N THR A 30 8.24 5.08 -2.38
CA THR A 30 8.61 3.69 -2.63
C THR A 30 7.39 2.79 -2.53
N ILE A 31 6.55 3.03 -1.54
CA ILE A 31 5.33 2.25 -1.31
C ILE A 31 4.16 3.21 -1.16
N ALA A 32 3.11 2.97 -1.92
CA ALA A 32 1.83 3.65 -1.77
C ALA A 32 0.83 2.66 -1.20
N VAL A 33 0.00 3.12 -0.29
CA VAL A 33 -1.04 2.31 0.33
C VAL A 33 -2.38 2.96 0.05
N GLU A 34 -3.25 2.22 -0.65
CA GLU A 34 -4.59 2.68 -0.98
C GLU A 34 -5.60 1.83 -0.22
N VAL A 35 -6.39 2.48 0.63
CA VAL A 35 -7.42 1.82 1.43
C VAL A 35 -8.77 2.23 0.87
N ARG A 36 -9.57 1.25 0.49
CA ARG A 36 -10.89 1.52 -0.09
C ARG A 36 -11.82 2.13 0.93
N SER A 37 -12.47 3.23 0.55
CA SER A 37 -13.58 3.80 1.30
C SER A 37 -14.90 3.27 0.73
N ARG A 38 -15.99 3.49 1.47
CA ARG A 38 -17.31 2.98 1.05
C ARG A 38 -17.79 3.56 -0.28
N ASP A 39 -17.34 4.76 -0.60
CA ASP A 39 -17.79 5.45 -1.82
C ASP A 39 -16.95 5.09 -3.04
N GLN A 40 -15.91 4.31 -2.87
CA GLN A 40 -15.01 3.94 -3.96
C GLN A 40 -15.25 2.50 -4.39
N THR A 41 -15.07 2.24 -5.69
CA THR A 41 -15.08 0.87 -6.19
C THR A 41 -13.66 0.32 -6.19
N VAL A 42 -13.55 -1.00 -6.14
CA VAL A 42 -12.24 -1.65 -6.25
C VAL A 42 -11.60 -1.34 -7.60
N ALA A 43 -12.43 -1.27 -8.67
CA ALA A 43 -11.92 -0.95 -10.00
C ALA A 43 -11.27 0.43 -10.05
N GLU A 44 -11.85 1.43 -9.36
CA GLU A 44 -11.25 2.75 -9.28
C GLU A 44 -9.89 2.71 -8.60
N LEU A 45 -9.79 1.97 -7.51
CA LEU A 45 -8.53 1.85 -6.78
C LEU A 45 -7.48 1.07 -7.56
N ARG A 46 -7.89 0.06 -8.31
CA ARG A 46 -6.97 -0.67 -9.18
C ARG A 46 -6.37 0.26 -10.24
N ARG A 47 -7.20 1.10 -10.85
CA ARG A 47 -6.71 2.09 -11.81
C ARG A 47 -5.75 3.08 -11.16
N LYS A 48 -6.04 3.49 -9.93
CA LYS A 48 -5.15 4.38 -9.20
C LYS A 48 -3.81 3.73 -8.90
N CYS A 49 -3.82 2.48 -8.48
CA CYS A 49 -2.57 1.73 -8.24
C CYS A 49 -1.76 1.59 -9.53
N GLU A 50 -2.42 1.28 -10.64
CA GLU A 50 -1.76 1.17 -11.93
C GLU A 50 -1.15 2.51 -12.35
N PHE A 51 -1.86 3.59 -12.12
CA PHE A 51 -1.35 4.93 -12.40
C PHE A 51 -0.12 5.25 -11.54
N LEU A 52 -0.19 4.97 -10.24
CA LEU A 52 0.93 5.20 -9.34
C LEU A 52 2.15 4.39 -9.75
N ARG A 53 1.94 3.14 -10.15
CA ARG A 53 3.02 2.30 -10.64
C ARG A 53 3.65 2.89 -11.89
N SER A 54 2.85 3.39 -12.82
CA SER A 54 3.38 4.01 -14.04
C SER A 54 4.12 5.31 -13.74
N SER A 55 3.85 5.92 -12.60
CA SER A 55 4.51 7.15 -12.17
C SER A 55 5.80 6.91 -11.38
N GLY A 56 6.18 5.64 -11.18
CA GLY A 56 7.44 5.30 -10.53
C GLY A 56 7.34 4.72 -9.13
N VAL A 57 6.13 4.54 -8.60
CA VAL A 57 5.95 3.87 -7.31
C VAL A 57 6.33 2.40 -7.47
N GLU A 58 7.23 1.91 -6.62
CA GLU A 58 7.71 0.53 -6.71
C GLU A 58 6.66 -0.48 -6.31
N THR A 59 5.91 -0.19 -5.25
CA THR A 59 4.91 -1.11 -4.73
C THR A 59 3.66 -0.32 -4.37
N CYS A 60 2.50 -0.81 -4.76
CA CYS A 60 1.22 -0.25 -4.32
C CYS A 60 0.41 -1.37 -3.67
N TRP A 61 -0.04 -1.13 -2.44
CA TRP A 61 -0.94 -2.04 -1.74
C TRP A 61 -2.36 -1.49 -1.86
N LEU A 62 -3.27 -2.32 -2.34
CA LEU A 62 -4.70 -2.01 -2.37
C LEU A 62 -5.37 -2.84 -1.28
N ILE A 63 -5.96 -2.16 -0.30
CA ILE A 63 -6.57 -2.81 0.86
C ILE A 63 -8.06 -2.52 0.88
N ASP A 64 -8.87 -3.59 0.96
CA ASP A 64 -10.32 -3.47 1.03
C ASP A 64 -10.79 -3.95 2.40
N PRO A 65 -11.12 -3.02 3.32
CA PRO A 65 -11.58 -3.41 4.66
C PRO A 65 -12.96 -4.06 4.65
N VAL A 66 -13.77 -3.80 3.62
CA VAL A 66 -15.12 -4.36 3.53
C VAL A 66 -15.07 -5.87 3.29
N THR A 67 -14.26 -6.28 2.32
CA THR A 67 -14.10 -7.70 1.99
C THR A 67 -12.94 -8.37 2.73
N ARG A 68 -12.13 -7.57 3.45
CA ARG A 68 -10.94 -8.02 4.18
C ARG A 68 -9.95 -8.70 3.25
N THR A 69 -9.70 -8.06 2.12
CA THR A 69 -8.77 -8.55 1.12
C THR A 69 -7.74 -7.48 0.78
N ALA A 70 -6.66 -7.92 0.16
CA ALA A 70 -5.64 -7.00 -0.33
C ALA A 70 -5.01 -7.51 -1.61
N GLU A 71 -4.49 -6.58 -2.41
CA GLU A 71 -3.73 -6.86 -3.62
C GLU A 71 -2.43 -6.09 -3.58
N VAL A 72 -1.38 -6.69 -4.12
CA VAL A 72 -0.06 -6.05 -4.23
C VAL A 72 0.24 -5.83 -5.71
N PHE A 73 0.55 -4.57 -6.05
CA PHE A 73 0.97 -4.17 -7.41
C PHE A 73 2.48 -3.93 -7.35
N GLU A 74 3.25 -4.81 -7.96
CA GLU A 74 4.69 -4.77 -7.81
C GLU A 74 5.39 -5.50 -8.97
N GLY A 75 6.64 -5.16 -9.22
CA GLY A 75 7.46 -5.84 -10.20
C GLY A 75 7.00 -5.57 -11.62
N ARG A 76 7.09 -6.58 -12.46
CA ARG A 76 6.72 -6.46 -13.87
C ARG A 76 5.24 -6.67 -14.14
N LYS A 77 4.52 -7.16 -13.15
CA LYS A 77 3.08 -7.38 -13.30
C LYS A 77 2.36 -6.04 -13.31
N LYS A 78 1.45 -5.89 -14.26
CA LYS A 78 0.62 -4.69 -14.36
C LYS A 78 -0.65 -4.78 -13.53
N THR A 79 -1.04 -5.99 -13.14
CA THR A 79 -2.25 -6.21 -12.35
C THR A 79 -1.88 -6.57 -10.91
N GLY A 80 -2.84 -6.35 -10.00
CA GLY A 80 -2.64 -6.71 -8.60
C GLY A 80 -2.66 -8.21 -8.38
N THR A 81 -1.87 -8.65 -7.43
CA THR A 81 -1.83 -10.04 -7.00
C THR A 81 -2.52 -10.14 -5.64
N PRO A 82 -3.60 -10.92 -5.51
CA PRO A 82 -4.23 -11.12 -4.20
C PRO A 82 -3.25 -11.76 -3.22
N VAL A 83 -3.22 -11.23 -2.00
CA VAL A 83 -2.30 -11.73 -0.97
C VAL A 83 -3.00 -11.82 0.37
N THR A 84 -2.47 -12.66 1.27
CA THR A 84 -2.88 -12.72 2.66
C THR A 84 -1.82 -12.12 3.59
N ILE A 85 -0.65 -11.83 3.05
CA ILE A 85 0.45 -11.19 3.78
C ILE A 85 0.96 -10.05 2.90
N LEU A 86 0.99 -8.84 3.46
CA LEU A 86 1.55 -7.69 2.77
C LEU A 86 3.06 -7.70 2.91
N ALA A 87 3.72 -7.55 1.78
CA ALA A 87 5.18 -7.47 1.72
C ALA A 87 5.57 -6.56 0.57
N ALA A 88 6.82 -6.15 0.51
CA ALA A 88 7.33 -5.32 -0.56
C ALA A 88 8.82 -5.61 -0.78
N GLN A 89 9.23 -5.61 -2.03
CA GLN A 89 10.64 -5.86 -2.38
C GLN A 89 11.55 -4.78 -1.77
N SER A 90 11.04 -3.56 -1.65
CA SER A 90 11.79 -2.44 -1.07
C SER A 90 11.90 -2.51 0.46
N LEU A 91 11.18 -3.42 1.10
CA LEU A 91 11.24 -3.65 2.54
C LEU A 91 11.55 -5.12 2.82
N PRO A 92 12.79 -5.55 2.57
CA PRO A 92 13.15 -6.95 2.79
C PRO A 92 12.91 -7.36 4.24
N GLY A 93 12.27 -8.51 4.42
CA GLY A 93 11.97 -9.03 5.75
C GLY A 93 10.71 -8.47 6.39
N PHE A 94 10.10 -7.45 5.80
CA PHE A 94 8.83 -6.93 6.33
C PHE A 94 7.68 -7.78 5.82
N GLU A 95 6.82 -8.22 6.75
CA GLU A 95 5.60 -8.93 6.44
C GLU A 95 4.51 -8.51 7.41
N LEU A 96 3.31 -8.30 6.87
CA LEU A 96 2.15 -7.92 7.69
C LEU A 96 0.97 -8.78 7.26
N ALA A 97 0.56 -9.70 8.11
CA ALA A 97 -0.60 -10.54 7.84
C ALA A 97 -1.87 -9.69 7.82
N LEU A 98 -2.80 -10.00 6.90
CA LEU A 98 -4.04 -9.25 6.79
C LEU A 98 -4.86 -9.32 8.07
N SER A 99 -4.83 -10.45 8.77
CA SER A 99 -5.54 -10.57 10.06
C SER A 99 -5.05 -9.53 11.08
N ASP A 100 -3.74 -9.30 11.11
CA ASP A 100 -3.17 -8.30 12.02
C ASP A 100 -3.50 -6.88 11.55
N LEU A 101 -3.45 -6.65 10.24
CA LEU A 101 -3.80 -5.35 9.68
C LEU A 101 -5.23 -4.97 10.01
N PHE A 102 -6.18 -5.88 9.80
CA PHE A 102 -7.59 -5.58 10.04
C PHE A 102 -7.91 -5.48 11.52
N ALA A 103 -7.17 -6.15 12.37
CA ALA A 103 -7.29 -5.95 13.82
C ALA A 103 -6.90 -4.52 14.20
N ILE A 104 -5.86 -3.97 13.54
CA ILE A 104 -5.45 -2.58 13.75
C ILE A 104 -6.52 -1.61 13.24
N LEU A 105 -7.04 -1.86 12.03
CA LEU A 105 -8.02 -0.97 11.41
C LEU A 105 -9.38 -1.02 12.09
N ASP A 106 -9.73 -2.13 12.74
CA ASP A 106 -11.02 -2.29 13.42
C ASP A 106 -11.04 -1.63 14.80
N ASP A 107 -9.91 -1.21 15.31
CA ASP A 107 -9.84 -0.51 16.62
C ASP A 107 -10.50 0.85 16.58
#